data_74b6791dd6cc76396e81513b1635988e
#
_entry.id   74b6791dd6cc76396e81513b1635988e
#
_cell.length_a   1.000
_cell.length_b   1.000
_cell.length_c   1.000
_cell.angle_alpha   90.00
_cell.angle_beta   90.00
_cell.angle_gamma   90.00
#
_symmetry.space_group_name_H-M   'P 1'
#
loop_
_entity.id
_entity.type
_entity.pdbx_description
1 polymer ?
#
loop_
_entity_poly.entity_id
_entity_poly.type
_entity_poly.pdbx_seq_one_letter_code
_entity_poly.pdbx_strand_id
1 'polypeptide(L)'
;MASYKYEVVGADGKPKTGTIEAMNMEVASAELKSGGNTIVSIARANAFNKDLEIHIGKAVSVREMSVFCRQFESVLNAGVTVVEALDMLSEQTENKPFANAIAEVRDSVQRGETLAVAMAEHPKIFPNLMVQMVAAGESSGGLDKAFSRVGSQFEKEAHLKGLIIKSAIYPVILILVIIVVVAIMMIKIVPTFTSQFDEVGGKLPGITLAVMAVSDFFVHSWYFIVAIIAGIAIFIHAWKKTESGAHILGKFILKVPLVGPLSIKTASSRMTRTLSTLMGSGVQLVDALGLVTEMMGNAVVKQALKDATEEVSRGIPLSKPLADSGVFPPMVYHMIEIGEETGNMEDMLDKVAAYYDEEVESATESLLAAMEPLIIIVMAVIVVPIVLAIMMPMYSLYDSIGA
;
A
#
# COMPACT_ATOMS: atom_id res chain seq x y z
N MET A 1 -22.03 21.67 -21.41
CA MET A 1 -21.63 20.98 -22.66
C MET A 1 -21.83 19.49 -22.45
N ALA A 2 -22.16 18.71 -23.47
CA ALA A 2 -22.32 17.27 -23.35
C ALA A 2 -21.04 16.58 -23.82
N SER A 3 -20.62 15.50 -23.15
CA SER A 3 -19.42 14.75 -23.49
C SER A 3 -19.80 13.62 -24.48
N TYR A 4 -19.04 13.48 -25.56
CA TYR A 4 -19.26 12.48 -26.61
C TYR A 4 -18.01 11.60 -26.74
N LYS A 5 -18.19 10.27 -26.68
CA LYS A 5 -17.14 9.30 -27.00
C LYS A 5 -17.10 9.11 -28.51
N TYR A 6 -15.91 9.17 -29.08
CA TYR A 6 -15.71 8.99 -30.51
C TYR A 6 -14.66 7.92 -30.80
N GLU A 7 -14.81 7.28 -31.93
CA GLU A 7 -13.82 6.45 -32.59
C GLU A 7 -13.62 6.99 -34.00
N VAL A 8 -12.39 7.35 -34.32
CA VAL A 8 -12.04 7.94 -35.60
C VAL A 8 -10.82 7.24 -36.17
N VAL A 9 -10.68 7.23 -37.50
CA VAL A 9 -9.45 6.81 -38.18
C VAL A 9 -8.73 8.10 -38.58
N GLY A 10 -7.51 8.28 -38.10
CA GLY A 10 -6.66 9.40 -38.43
C GLY A 10 -6.18 9.34 -39.88
N ALA A 11 -5.57 10.43 -40.36
CA ALA A 11 -4.96 10.50 -41.71
C ALA A 11 -3.83 9.45 -41.91
N ASP A 12 -3.31 8.93 -40.81
CA ASP A 12 -2.30 7.86 -40.75
C ASP A 12 -2.89 6.44 -40.84
N GLY A 13 -4.22 6.31 -41.03
CA GLY A 13 -4.92 5.03 -41.13
C GLY A 13 -5.09 4.29 -39.80
N LYS A 14 -4.68 4.87 -38.66
CA LYS A 14 -4.79 4.23 -37.35
C LYS A 14 -6.07 4.63 -36.63
N PRO A 15 -6.77 3.69 -35.98
CA PRO A 15 -7.93 4.02 -35.17
C PRO A 15 -7.51 4.82 -33.90
N LYS A 16 -8.20 5.91 -33.64
CA LYS A 16 -8.05 6.75 -32.44
C LYS A 16 -9.39 6.85 -31.74
N THR A 17 -9.42 6.59 -30.45
CA THR A 17 -10.60 6.74 -29.58
C THR A 17 -10.38 7.86 -28.56
N GLY A 18 -11.43 8.60 -28.25
CA GLY A 18 -11.33 9.68 -27.27
C GLY A 18 -12.69 10.23 -26.87
N THR A 19 -12.68 11.29 -26.08
CA THR A 19 -13.88 12.00 -25.62
C THR A 19 -13.77 13.47 -25.99
N ILE A 20 -14.83 14.05 -26.55
CA ILE A 20 -14.91 15.47 -26.92
C ILE A 20 -16.12 16.11 -26.25
N GLU A 21 -15.97 17.34 -25.77
CA GLU A 21 -17.06 18.10 -25.19
C GLU A 21 -17.64 19.08 -26.24
N ALA A 22 -18.93 18.90 -26.53
CA ALA A 22 -19.62 19.73 -27.50
C ALA A 22 -21.06 20.07 -27.07
N MET A 23 -21.65 21.09 -27.66
CA MET A 23 -23.04 21.45 -27.39
C MET A 23 -24.02 20.39 -27.89
N ASN A 24 -23.74 19.80 -29.05
CA ASN A 24 -24.50 18.69 -29.64
C ASN A 24 -23.60 17.75 -30.44
N MET A 25 -24.15 16.62 -30.88
CA MET A 25 -23.47 15.58 -31.65
C MET A 25 -22.97 16.07 -33.02
N GLU A 26 -23.67 17.04 -33.63
CA GLU A 26 -23.34 17.62 -34.93
C GLU A 26 -22.07 18.48 -34.84
N VAL A 27 -21.95 19.30 -33.76
CA VAL A 27 -20.77 20.11 -33.49
C VAL A 27 -19.56 19.24 -33.19
N ALA A 28 -19.72 18.19 -32.37
CA ALA A 28 -18.67 17.22 -32.09
C ALA A 28 -18.17 16.54 -33.38
N SER A 29 -19.09 16.14 -34.27
CA SER A 29 -18.74 15.48 -35.53
C SER A 29 -18.06 16.44 -36.54
N ALA A 30 -18.46 17.71 -36.54
CA ALA A 30 -17.84 18.73 -37.40
C ALA A 30 -16.40 19.01 -36.94
N GLU A 31 -16.17 19.09 -35.64
CA GLU A 31 -14.85 19.37 -35.07
C GLU A 31 -13.89 18.19 -35.32
N LEU A 32 -14.34 16.94 -35.15
CA LEU A 32 -13.54 15.75 -35.46
C LEU A 32 -13.20 15.63 -36.95
N LYS A 33 -14.13 16.01 -37.86
CA LYS A 33 -13.88 16.03 -39.31
C LYS A 33 -12.92 17.13 -39.74
N SER A 34 -12.98 18.32 -39.10
CA SER A 34 -12.07 19.41 -39.39
C SER A 34 -10.60 19.08 -39.08
N GLY A 35 -10.36 18.16 -38.13
CA GLY A 35 -9.04 17.58 -37.82
C GLY A 35 -8.56 16.51 -38.80
N GLY A 36 -9.23 16.31 -39.96
CA GLY A 36 -8.81 15.34 -40.99
C GLY A 36 -9.10 13.88 -40.63
N ASN A 37 -9.94 13.63 -39.64
CA ASN A 37 -10.27 12.27 -39.18
C ASN A 37 -11.55 11.76 -39.84
N THR A 38 -11.60 10.44 -40.12
CA THR A 38 -12.83 9.75 -40.56
C THR A 38 -13.52 9.14 -39.36
N ILE A 39 -14.77 9.56 -39.11
CA ILE A 39 -15.53 9.09 -37.95
C ILE A 39 -16.05 7.68 -38.20
N VAL A 40 -15.69 6.74 -37.31
CA VAL A 40 -16.21 5.36 -37.27
C VAL A 40 -17.45 5.29 -36.40
N SER A 41 -17.39 5.85 -35.20
CA SER A 41 -18.53 5.94 -34.30
C SER A 41 -18.45 7.19 -33.43
N ILE A 42 -19.64 7.74 -33.07
CA ILE A 42 -19.77 8.83 -32.10
C ILE A 42 -21.05 8.58 -31.29
N ALA A 43 -20.93 8.57 -29.97
CA ALA A 43 -22.05 8.33 -29.07
C ALA A 43 -21.96 9.27 -27.85
N ARG A 44 -23.14 9.65 -27.32
CA ARG A 44 -23.16 10.45 -26.09
C ARG A 44 -22.58 9.65 -24.93
N ALA A 45 -21.60 10.19 -24.22
CA ALA A 45 -21.02 9.56 -23.06
C ALA A 45 -22.08 9.54 -21.93
N ASN A 46 -22.64 8.35 -21.65
CA ASN A 46 -23.46 8.11 -20.48
C ASN A 46 -22.56 7.76 -19.29
N ALA A 47 -23.06 7.95 -18.06
CA ALA A 47 -22.32 7.65 -16.82
C ALA A 47 -21.80 6.19 -16.75
N PHE A 48 -22.41 5.26 -17.51
CA PHE A 48 -22.00 3.87 -17.64
C PHE A 48 -20.97 3.60 -18.75
N ASN A 49 -20.76 4.53 -19.70
CA ASN A 49 -19.80 4.41 -20.80
C ASN A 49 -18.57 5.32 -20.61
N LYS A 50 -18.45 5.99 -19.48
CA LYS A 50 -17.17 6.56 -19.08
C LYS A 50 -16.29 5.36 -18.81
N ASP A 51 -15.16 5.24 -19.53
CA ASP A 51 -14.11 4.33 -19.14
C ASP A 51 -13.66 4.80 -17.74
N LEU A 52 -14.33 4.28 -16.72
CA LEU A 52 -13.88 4.37 -15.34
C LEU A 52 -12.65 3.47 -15.30
N GLU A 53 -11.49 4.02 -15.64
CA GLU A 53 -10.23 3.46 -15.19
C GLU A 53 -10.25 3.58 -13.66
N ILE A 54 -10.91 2.60 -13.02
CA ILE A 54 -10.88 2.45 -11.56
C ILE A 54 -9.47 1.94 -11.25
N HIS A 55 -8.55 2.87 -11.12
CA HIS A 55 -7.23 2.59 -10.57
C HIS A 55 -7.41 2.35 -9.07
N ILE A 56 -7.70 1.11 -8.71
CA ILE A 56 -7.71 0.66 -7.32
C ILE A 56 -6.25 0.52 -6.89
N GLY A 57 -5.69 1.58 -6.29
CA GLY A 57 -4.31 1.58 -5.80
C GLY A 57 -3.55 2.85 -6.16
N LYS A 58 -2.24 2.85 -5.90
CA LYS A 58 -1.35 3.91 -6.38
C LYS A 58 -1.23 3.80 -7.90
N ALA A 59 -1.27 4.92 -8.61
CA ALA A 59 -1.15 4.97 -10.07
C ALA A 59 0.16 4.33 -10.57
N VAL A 60 1.23 4.39 -9.76
CA VAL A 60 2.54 3.80 -10.04
C VAL A 60 3.01 3.00 -8.82
N SER A 61 3.49 1.78 -9.05
CA SER A 61 4.06 0.94 -8.00
C SER A 61 5.49 1.38 -7.64
N VAL A 62 5.90 1.08 -6.40
CA VAL A 62 7.28 1.36 -5.94
C VAL A 62 8.32 0.65 -6.80
N ARG A 63 7.99 -0.55 -7.33
CA ARG A 63 8.86 -1.31 -8.21
C ARG A 63 9.03 -0.64 -9.58
N GLU A 64 7.94 -0.13 -10.16
CA GLU A 64 8.02 0.63 -11.42
C GLU A 64 8.87 1.88 -11.25
N MET A 65 8.71 2.59 -10.10
CA MET A 65 9.53 3.75 -9.78
C MET A 65 11.02 3.40 -9.63
N SER A 66 11.34 2.29 -8.98
CA SER A 66 12.72 1.81 -8.89
C SER A 66 13.33 1.50 -10.25
N VAL A 67 12.57 0.80 -11.11
CA VAL A 67 13.02 0.48 -12.49
C VAL A 67 13.25 1.75 -13.30
N PHE A 68 12.32 2.70 -13.24
CA PHE A 68 12.47 4.01 -13.89
C PHE A 68 13.74 4.73 -13.44
N CYS A 69 13.99 4.81 -12.12
CA CYS A 69 15.19 5.48 -11.60
C CYS A 69 16.48 4.80 -12.07
N ARG A 70 16.53 3.47 -12.09
CA ARG A 70 17.70 2.71 -12.57
C ARG A 70 17.94 2.89 -14.07
N GLN A 71 16.88 2.88 -14.85
CA GLN A 71 16.98 3.12 -16.30
C GLN A 71 17.42 4.56 -16.58
N PHE A 72 16.84 5.54 -15.89
CA PHE A 72 17.20 6.94 -16.03
C PHE A 72 18.67 7.19 -15.66
N GLU A 73 19.13 6.64 -14.52
CA GLU A 73 20.55 6.65 -14.12
C GLU A 73 21.45 6.07 -15.21
N SER A 74 21.11 4.90 -15.75
CA SER A 74 21.91 4.22 -16.77
C SER A 74 22.02 5.03 -18.07
N VAL A 75 20.93 5.68 -18.49
CA VAL A 75 20.88 6.51 -19.68
C VAL A 75 21.69 7.80 -19.49
N LEU A 76 21.60 8.44 -18.31
CA LEU A 76 22.42 9.62 -17.99
C LEU A 76 23.92 9.29 -17.94
N ASN A 77 24.29 8.14 -17.35
CA ASN A 77 25.68 7.68 -17.30
C ASN A 77 26.24 7.35 -18.69
N ALA A 78 25.38 7.05 -19.67
CA ALA A 78 25.77 6.91 -21.07
C ALA A 78 25.96 8.27 -21.80
N GLY A 79 25.74 9.38 -21.11
CA GLY A 79 25.91 10.74 -21.67
C GLY A 79 24.71 11.26 -22.46
N VAL A 80 23.56 10.58 -22.39
CA VAL A 80 22.32 11.02 -23.02
C VAL A 80 21.73 12.21 -22.25
N THR A 81 21.12 13.15 -22.95
CA THR A 81 20.51 14.32 -22.30
C THR A 81 19.26 13.95 -21.49
N VAL A 82 18.92 14.77 -20.48
CA VAL A 82 17.72 14.54 -19.64
C VAL A 82 16.44 14.44 -20.48
N VAL A 83 16.31 15.31 -21.50
CA VAL A 83 15.13 15.33 -22.39
C VAL A 83 15.02 14.04 -23.21
N GLU A 84 16.12 13.59 -23.82
CA GLU A 84 16.15 12.34 -24.59
C GLU A 84 15.92 11.13 -23.70
N ALA A 85 16.47 11.12 -22.48
CA ALA A 85 16.22 10.07 -21.49
C ALA A 85 14.74 9.96 -21.13
N LEU A 86 14.08 11.10 -20.86
CA LEU A 86 12.63 11.15 -20.57
C LEU A 86 11.80 10.68 -21.77
N ASP A 87 12.18 11.08 -22.99
CA ASP A 87 11.48 10.67 -24.21
C ASP A 87 11.53 9.14 -24.37
N MET A 88 12.72 8.58 -24.33
CA MET A 88 12.93 7.11 -24.43
C MET A 88 12.15 6.36 -23.34
N LEU A 89 12.19 6.82 -22.09
CA LEU A 89 11.52 6.13 -20.97
C LEU A 89 10.01 6.29 -21.01
N SER A 90 9.48 7.40 -21.54
CA SER A 90 8.04 7.57 -21.74
C SER A 90 7.48 6.54 -22.74
N GLU A 91 8.24 6.22 -23.79
CA GLU A 91 7.85 5.22 -24.79
C GLU A 91 7.98 3.77 -24.28
N GLN A 92 8.97 3.49 -23.40
CA GLN A 92 9.23 2.16 -22.85
C GLN A 92 8.34 1.80 -21.65
N THR A 93 7.71 2.79 -21.04
CA THR A 93 6.90 2.58 -19.83
C THR A 93 5.53 2.00 -20.18
N GLU A 94 5.25 0.76 -19.75
CA GLU A 94 3.97 0.07 -20.01
C GLU A 94 2.78 0.72 -19.25
N ASN A 95 3.04 1.26 -18.09
CA ASN A 95 2.04 1.92 -17.24
C ASN A 95 1.65 3.26 -17.86
N LYS A 96 0.48 3.33 -18.52
CA LYS A 96 0.02 4.53 -19.26
C LYS A 96 -0.02 5.82 -18.43
N PRO A 97 -0.59 5.84 -17.19
CA PRO A 97 -0.54 7.02 -16.33
C PRO A 97 0.89 7.48 -16.05
N PHE A 98 1.82 6.55 -15.87
CA PHE A 98 3.23 6.86 -15.65
C PHE A 98 3.90 7.38 -16.90
N ALA A 99 3.71 6.71 -18.02
CA ALA A 99 4.24 7.14 -19.32
C ALA A 99 3.80 8.56 -19.69
N ASN A 100 2.51 8.86 -19.49
CA ASN A 100 1.97 10.21 -19.74
C ASN A 100 2.62 11.26 -18.83
N ALA A 101 2.77 10.97 -17.53
CA ALA A 101 3.43 11.90 -16.61
C ALA A 101 4.90 12.15 -16.99
N ILE A 102 5.63 11.10 -17.42
CA ILE A 102 7.02 11.25 -17.90
C ILE A 102 7.06 12.12 -19.16
N ALA A 103 6.11 11.92 -20.10
CA ALA A 103 6.03 12.74 -21.32
C ALA A 103 5.69 14.21 -21.00
N GLU A 104 4.78 14.48 -20.05
CA GLU A 104 4.47 15.85 -19.63
C GLU A 104 5.66 16.51 -18.94
N VAL A 105 6.40 15.78 -18.08
CA VAL A 105 7.66 16.25 -17.49
C VAL A 105 8.70 16.57 -18.56
N ARG A 106 8.87 15.70 -19.59
CA ARG A 106 9.75 15.97 -20.73
C ARG A 106 9.40 17.29 -21.39
N ASP A 107 8.11 17.51 -21.67
CA ASP A 107 7.65 18.72 -22.36
C ASP A 107 7.90 19.98 -21.51
N SER A 108 7.76 19.91 -20.19
CA SER A 108 8.07 21.00 -19.26
C SER A 108 9.57 21.30 -19.23
N VAL A 109 10.42 20.26 -19.15
CA VAL A 109 11.88 20.43 -19.20
C VAL A 109 12.35 20.99 -20.55
N GLN A 110 11.73 20.57 -21.65
CA GLN A 110 11.99 21.16 -22.98
C GLN A 110 11.66 22.67 -23.06
N ARG A 111 10.66 23.11 -22.30
CA ARG A 111 10.32 24.56 -22.20
C ARG A 111 11.27 25.33 -21.29
N GLY A 112 12.21 24.67 -20.64
CA GLY A 112 13.23 25.28 -19.79
C GLY A 112 12.92 25.24 -18.28
N GLU A 113 11.92 24.51 -17.86
CA GLU A 113 11.67 24.25 -16.44
C GLU A 113 12.70 23.27 -15.89
N THR A 114 12.96 23.34 -14.57
CA THR A 114 13.82 22.34 -13.92
C THR A 114 13.11 20.99 -13.83
N LEU A 115 13.87 19.89 -13.86
CA LEU A 115 13.31 18.54 -13.76
C LEU A 115 12.53 18.36 -12.47
N ALA A 116 13.04 18.88 -11.37
CA ALA A 116 12.39 18.79 -10.06
C ALA A 116 11.03 19.52 -10.03
N VAL A 117 10.94 20.72 -10.63
CA VAL A 117 9.69 21.50 -10.72
C VAL A 117 8.67 20.77 -11.59
N ALA A 118 9.07 20.30 -12.76
CA ALA A 118 8.21 19.55 -13.65
C ALA A 118 7.66 18.25 -12.99
N MET A 119 8.50 17.51 -12.25
CA MET A 119 8.05 16.33 -11.51
C MET A 119 7.09 16.68 -10.35
N ALA A 120 7.27 17.82 -9.69
CA ALA A 120 6.41 18.27 -8.59
C ALA A 120 4.97 18.56 -9.03
N GLU A 121 4.71 18.83 -10.30
CA GLU A 121 3.36 19.00 -10.84
C GLU A 121 2.53 17.70 -10.82
N HIS A 122 3.20 16.55 -10.70
CA HIS A 122 2.57 15.23 -10.67
C HIS A 122 2.73 14.51 -9.30
N PRO A 123 2.22 15.05 -8.18
CA PRO A 123 2.48 14.54 -6.82
C PRO A 123 1.88 13.15 -6.55
N LYS A 124 0.92 12.70 -7.38
CA LYS A 124 0.36 11.35 -7.31
C LYS A 124 1.26 10.29 -7.95
N ILE A 125 2.15 10.70 -8.83
CA ILE A 125 3.09 9.86 -9.57
C ILE A 125 4.46 9.91 -8.92
N PHE A 126 5.06 11.10 -8.82
CA PHE A 126 6.39 11.30 -8.25
C PHE A 126 6.31 11.65 -6.75
N PRO A 127 6.81 10.76 -5.87
CA PRO A 127 6.85 11.03 -4.44
C PRO A 127 7.73 12.23 -4.10
N ASN A 128 7.35 12.98 -3.07
CA ASN A 128 8.09 14.18 -2.65
C ASN A 128 9.58 13.90 -2.37
N LEU A 129 9.91 12.74 -1.78
CA LEU A 129 11.31 12.31 -1.63
C LEU A 129 12.09 12.36 -2.95
N MET A 130 11.51 11.81 -4.02
CA MET A 130 12.15 11.79 -5.33
C MET A 130 12.35 13.20 -5.87
N VAL A 131 11.32 14.06 -5.77
CA VAL A 131 11.39 15.47 -6.22
C VAL A 131 12.51 16.21 -5.51
N GLN A 132 12.62 16.07 -4.18
CA GLN A 132 13.68 16.75 -3.41
C GLN A 132 15.08 16.23 -3.75
N MET A 133 15.22 14.92 -3.94
CA MET A 133 16.49 14.31 -4.35
C MET A 133 16.92 14.78 -5.76
N VAL A 134 15.96 14.86 -6.68
CA VAL A 134 16.20 15.37 -8.03
C VAL A 134 16.57 16.85 -7.99
N ALA A 135 15.89 17.67 -7.16
CA ALA A 135 16.24 19.07 -6.96
C ALA A 135 17.68 19.26 -6.45
N ALA A 136 18.08 18.46 -5.46
CA ALA A 136 19.44 18.49 -4.94
C ALA A 136 20.46 18.05 -6.01
N GLY A 137 20.15 16.96 -6.76
CA GLY A 137 20.98 16.47 -7.86
C GLY A 137 21.11 17.47 -9.01
N GLU A 138 20.02 18.14 -9.36
CA GLU A 138 20.01 19.18 -10.41
C GLU A 138 20.84 20.41 -10.01
N SER A 139 20.70 20.86 -8.77
CA SER A 139 21.46 21.99 -8.23
C SER A 139 22.96 21.73 -8.13
N SER A 140 23.35 20.48 -7.84
CA SER A 140 24.75 20.06 -7.71
C SER A 140 25.36 19.51 -9.01
N GLY A 141 24.57 19.32 -10.07
CA GLY A 141 24.99 18.67 -11.31
C GLY A 141 25.19 17.16 -11.20
N GLY A 142 24.66 16.52 -10.13
CA GLY A 142 24.79 15.09 -9.85
C GLY A 142 23.48 14.33 -9.98
N LEU A 143 22.70 14.55 -11.06
CA LEU A 143 21.43 13.85 -11.29
C LEU A 143 21.60 12.35 -11.35
N ASP A 144 22.66 11.84 -11.94
CA ASP A 144 23.04 10.42 -11.97
C ASP A 144 23.08 9.81 -10.56
N LYS A 145 23.76 10.46 -9.63
CA LYS A 145 23.86 10.04 -8.22
C LYS A 145 22.52 10.16 -7.50
N ALA A 146 21.75 11.22 -7.77
CA ALA A 146 20.43 11.39 -7.18
C ALA A 146 19.49 10.26 -7.59
N PHE A 147 19.43 9.92 -8.88
CA PHE A 147 18.61 8.81 -9.38
C PHE A 147 19.11 7.44 -8.90
N SER A 148 20.42 7.24 -8.79
CA SER A 148 21.01 6.03 -8.20
C SER A 148 20.56 5.82 -6.75
N ARG A 149 20.65 6.85 -5.91
CA ARG A 149 20.25 6.79 -4.50
C ARG A 149 18.74 6.56 -4.33
N VAL A 150 17.92 7.33 -5.05
CA VAL A 150 16.45 7.17 -5.03
C VAL A 150 16.04 5.81 -5.57
N GLY A 151 16.67 5.35 -6.65
CA GLY A 151 16.43 4.04 -7.24
C GLY A 151 16.72 2.91 -6.24
N SER A 152 17.84 2.97 -5.54
CA SER A 152 18.20 2.02 -4.48
C SER A 152 17.21 2.06 -3.31
N GLN A 153 16.73 3.25 -2.91
CA GLN A 153 15.72 3.41 -1.88
C GLN A 153 14.40 2.71 -2.26
N PHE A 154 13.90 2.96 -3.48
CA PHE A 154 12.68 2.33 -3.97
C PHE A 154 12.84 0.82 -4.19
N GLU A 155 14.02 0.35 -4.59
CA GLU A 155 14.32 -1.06 -4.74
C GLU A 155 14.18 -1.81 -3.40
N LYS A 156 14.78 -1.26 -2.34
CA LYS A 156 14.66 -1.82 -0.99
C LYS A 156 13.22 -1.78 -0.47
N GLU A 157 12.52 -0.67 -0.67
CA GLU A 157 11.10 -0.57 -0.30
C GLU A 157 10.23 -1.58 -1.08
N ALA A 158 10.49 -1.77 -2.37
CA ALA A 158 9.80 -2.76 -3.20
C ALA A 158 10.12 -4.19 -2.75
N HIS A 159 11.36 -4.48 -2.37
CA HIS A 159 11.79 -5.77 -1.83
C HIS A 159 11.04 -6.12 -0.54
N LEU A 160 11.06 -5.24 0.45
CA LEU A 160 10.36 -5.44 1.73
C LEU A 160 8.85 -5.61 1.53
N LYS A 161 8.24 -4.79 0.69
CA LYS A 161 6.83 -4.93 0.33
C LYS A 161 6.55 -6.25 -0.37
N GLY A 162 7.43 -6.67 -1.28
CA GLY A 162 7.34 -7.94 -1.98
C GLY A 162 7.43 -9.13 -1.04
N LEU A 163 8.33 -9.09 -0.06
CA LEU A 163 8.48 -10.11 0.98
C LEU A 163 7.16 -10.27 1.76
N ILE A 164 6.62 -9.18 2.29
CA ILE A 164 5.35 -9.20 3.04
C ILE A 164 4.21 -9.78 2.20
N ILE A 165 4.05 -9.34 0.96
CA ILE A 165 2.97 -9.82 0.07
C ILE A 165 3.13 -11.31 -0.23
N LYS A 166 4.32 -11.74 -0.65
CA LYS A 166 4.59 -13.14 -0.98
C LYS A 166 4.31 -14.06 0.21
N SER A 167 4.76 -13.67 1.39
CA SER A 167 4.59 -14.46 2.60
C SER A 167 3.15 -14.48 3.11
N ALA A 168 2.35 -13.44 2.84
CA ALA A 168 0.94 -13.38 3.19
C ALA A 168 0.03 -14.24 2.27
N ILE A 169 0.50 -14.71 1.12
CA ILE A 169 -0.32 -15.48 0.17
C ILE A 169 -0.83 -16.78 0.81
N TYR A 170 0.06 -17.54 1.46
CA TYR A 170 -0.32 -18.81 2.09
C TYR A 170 -1.38 -18.64 3.19
N PRO A 171 -1.23 -17.77 4.20
CA PRO A 171 -2.26 -17.47 5.18
C PRO A 171 -3.60 -17.05 4.58
N VAL A 172 -3.59 -16.20 3.54
CA VAL A 172 -4.81 -15.73 2.89
C VAL A 172 -5.55 -16.88 2.19
N ILE A 173 -4.84 -17.72 1.44
CA ILE A 173 -5.43 -18.89 0.78
C ILE A 173 -6.01 -19.84 1.83
N LEU A 174 -5.28 -20.11 2.92
CA LEU A 174 -5.72 -21.01 3.97
C LEU A 174 -6.99 -20.49 4.65
N ILE A 175 -7.05 -19.20 5.01
CA ILE A 175 -8.25 -18.59 5.59
C ILE A 175 -9.42 -18.69 4.60
N LEU A 176 -9.21 -18.47 3.31
CA LEU A 176 -10.25 -18.58 2.29
C LEU A 176 -10.81 -20.01 2.23
N VAL A 177 -9.94 -21.01 2.24
CA VAL A 177 -10.34 -22.43 2.26
C VAL A 177 -11.15 -22.74 3.52
N ILE A 178 -10.72 -22.25 4.69
CA ILE A 178 -11.45 -22.42 5.95
C ILE A 178 -12.86 -21.82 5.85
N ILE A 179 -12.96 -20.59 5.35
CA ILE A 179 -14.26 -19.90 5.18
C ILE A 179 -15.18 -20.72 4.27
N VAL A 180 -14.67 -21.25 3.16
CA VAL A 180 -15.45 -22.07 2.22
C VAL A 180 -15.92 -23.38 2.88
N VAL A 181 -15.02 -24.09 3.58
CA VAL A 181 -15.37 -25.33 4.27
C VAL A 181 -16.42 -25.09 5.36
N VAL A 182 -16.23 -24.06 6.20
CA VAL A 182 -17.18 -23.69 7.25
C VAL A 182 -18.54 -23.31 6.64
N ALA A 183 -18.54 -22.53 5.55
CA ALA A 183 -19.78 -22.17 4.86
C ALA A 183 -20.52 -23.40 4.33
N ILE A 184 -19.83 -24.35 3.71
CA ILE A 184 -20.45 -25.61 3.24
C ILE A 184 -21.03 -26.41 4.43
N MET A 185 -20.28 -26.53 5.51
CA MET A 185 -20.72 -27.20 6.71
C MET A 185 -22.00 -26.57 7.29
N MET A 186 -22.01 -25.23 7.43
CA MET A 186 -23.13 -24.48 8.00
C MET A 186 -24.37 -24.42 7.09
N ILE A 187 -24.18 -24.31 5.77
CA ILE A 187 -25.31 -24.14 4.82
C ILE A 187 -25.94 -25.47 4.42
N LYS A 188 -25.12 -26.54 4.31
CA LYS A 188 -25.61 -27.84 3.83
C LYS A 188 -25.59 -28.93 4.88
N ILE A 189 -24.44 -29.14 5.53
CA ILE A 189 -24.24 -30.32 6.36
C ILE A 189 -25.04 -30.22 7.65
N VAL A 190 -24.91 -29.15 8.41
CA VAL A 190 -25.65 -29.00 9.69
C VAL A 190 -27.16 -29.04 9.47
N PRO A 191 -27.81 -28.32 8.54
CA PRO A 191 -29.25 -28.38 8.32
C PRO A 191 -29.73 -29.81 7.89
N THR A 192 -28.96 -30.53 7.06
CA THR A 192 -29.34 -31.87 6.61
C THR A 192 -29.36 -32.86 7.78
N PHE A 193 -28.35 -32.78 8.68
CA PHE A 193 -28.33 -33.66 9.85
C PHE A 193 -29.44 -33.31 10.85
N THR A 194 -29.76 -32.02 11.01
CA THR A 194 -30.84 -31.64 11.96
C THR A 194 -32.22 -32.03 11.46
N SER A 195 -32.51 -31.91 10.16
CA SER A 195 -33.79 -32.36 9.60
C SER A 195 -33.98 -33.90 9.76
N GLN A 196 -32.93 -34.69 9.55
CA GLN A 196 -32.99 -36.15 9.77
C GLN A 196 -33.24 -36.50 11.24
N PHE A 197 -32.72 -35.70 12.17
CA PHE A 197 -32.92 -35.89 13.61
C PHE A 197 -34.35 -35.58 14.06
N ASP A 198 -34.92 -34.48 13.52
CA ASP A 198 -36.30 -34.09 13.82
C ASP A 198 -37.30 -35.16 13.33
N GLU A 199 -37.04 -35.84 12.19
CA GLU A 199 -37.85 -36.93 11.66
C GLU A 199 -37.87 -38.15 12.58
N VAL A 200 -36.81 -38.38 13.34
CA VAL A 200 -36.71 -39.55 14.26
C VAL A 200 -37.21 -39.20 15.68
N GLY A 201 -37.60 -37.93 15.93
CA GLY A 201 -38.15 -37.50 17.23
C GLY A 201 -37.13 -37.39 18.36
N GLY A 202 -35.84 -37.33 18.04
CA GLY A 202 -34.74 -37.22 19.02
C GLY A 202 -34.61 -35.80 19.60
N LYS A 203 -34.27 -35.70 20.90
CA LYS A 203 -33.92 -34.40 21.51
C LYS A 203 -32.50 -34.02 21.14
N LEU A 204 -32.34 -32.85 20.49
CA LEU A 204 -31.04 -32.32 20.10
C LEU A 204 -30.22 -31.87 21.33
N PRO A 205 -28.96 -32.26 21.43
CA PRO A 205 -28.05 -31.80 22.49
C PRO A 205 -27.85 -30.28 22.42
N GLY A 206 -27.54 -29.64 23.58
CA GLY A 206 -27.40 -28.17 23.65
C GLY A 206 -26.30 -27.61 22.74
N ILE A 207 -25.24 -28.36 22.49
CA ILE A 207 -24.15 -27.95 21.58
C ILE A 207 -24.63 -27.89 20.12
N THR A 208 -25.48 -28.83 19.70
CA THR A 208 -26.09 -28.85 18.36
C THR A 208 -27.04 -27.69 18.20
N LEU A 209 -27.85 -27.34 19.20
CA LEU A 209 -28.74 -26.17 19.18
C LEU A 209 -27.94 -24.87 19.08
N ALA A 210 -26.81 -24.78 19.78
CA ALA A 210 -25.93 -23.60 19.69
C ALA A 210 -25.32 -23.44 18.28
N VAL A 211 -24.81 -24.50 17.68
CA VAL A 211 -24.26 -24.52 16.33
C VAL A 211 -25.35 -24.23 15.29
N MET A 212 -26.56 -24.73 15.47
CA MET A 212 -27.72 -24.40 14.61
C MET A 212 -28.07 -22.92 14.68
N ALA A 213 -28.15 -22.32 15.85
CA ALA A 213 -28.43 -20.89 16.00
C ALA A 213 -27.38 -20.03 15.29
N VAL A 214 -26.09 -20.43 15.37
CA VAL A 214 -25.00 -19.79 14.63
C VAL A 214 -25.18 -20.01 13.13
N SER A 215 -25.52 -21.23 12.69
CA SER A 215 -25.77 -21.55 11.27
C SER A 215 -26.90 -20.71 10.70
N ASP A 216 -28.05 -20.66 11.38
CA ASP A 216 -29.20 -19.85 10.97
C ASP A 216 -28.89 -18.37 10.88
N PHE A 217 -28.11 -17.86 11.81
CA PHE A 217 -27.62 -16.49 11.76
C PHE A 217 -26.74 -16.25 10.53
N PHE A 218 -25.82 -17.15 10.20
CA PHE A 218 -24.99 -17.05 9.01
C PHE A 218 -25.79 -17.15 7.71
N VAL A 219 -26.79 -18.02 7.63
CA VAL A 219 -27.61 -18.23 6.42
C VAL A 219 -28.59 -17.07 6.20
N HIS A 220 -29.27 -16.62 7.25
CA HIS A 220 -30.34 -15.60 7.11
C HIS A 220 -29.85 -14.17 7.32
N SER A 221 -28.73 -13.98 8.02
CA SER A 221 -28.25 -12.65 8.46
C SER A 221 -26.85 -12.31 7.95
N TRP A 222 -26.33 -13.01 6.95
CA TRP A 222 -24.99 -12.76 6.39
C TRP A 222 -24.77 -11.30 5.95
N TYR A 223 -25.84 -10.65 5.46
CA TYR A 223 -25.79 -9.24 5.07
C TYR A 223 -25.53 -8.30 6.27
N PHE A 224 -26.02 -8.65 7.48
CA PHE A 224 -25.68 -7.89 8.68
C PHE A 224 -24.20 -8.05 9.03
N ILE A 225 -23.63 -9.24 8.87
CA ILE A 225 -22.19 -9.47 9.11
C ILE A 225 -21.37 -8.61 8.15
N VAL A 226 -21.70 -8.61 6.87
CA VAL A 226 -21.06 -7.77 5.86
C VAL A 226 -21.23 -6.28 6.17
N ALA A 227 -22.43 -5.86 6.56
CA ALA A 227 -22.70 -4.48 6.94
C ALA A 227 -21.93 -4.03 8.19
N ILE A 228 -21.82 -4.90 9.21
CA ILE A 228 -21.05 -4.63 10.43
C ILE A 228 -19.55 -4.53 10.09
N ILE A 229 -19.00 -5.47 9.31
CA ILE A 229 -17.59 -5.43 8.90
C ILE A 229 -17.30 -4.17 8.08
N ALA A 230 -18.17 -3.85 7.11
CA ALA A 230 -18.04 -2.64 6.32
C ALA A 230 -18.17 -1.37 7.20
N GLY A 231 -19.13 -1.35 8.13
CA GLY A 231 -19.31 -0.25 9.09
C GLY A 231 -18.09 -0.04 9.98
N ILE A 232 -17.52 -1.12 10.52
CA ILE A 232 -16.29 -1.08 11.33
C ILE A 232 -15.11 -0.59 10.48
N ALA A 233 -14.96 -1.09 9.25
CA ALA A 233 -13.88 -0.66 8.35
C ALA A 233 -13.99 0.83 8.01
N ILE A 234 -15.19 1.32 7.68
CA ILE A 234 -15.46 2.74 7.40
C ILE A 234 -15.21 3.58 8.67
N PHE A 235 -15.68 3.12 9.83
CA PHE A 235 -15.48 3.81 11.10
C PHE A 235 -13.99 3.93 11.45
N ILE A 236 -13.23 2.83 11.38
CA ILE A 236 -11.79 2.83 11.62
C ILE A 236 -11.08 3.74 10.61
N HIS A 237 -11.46 3.70 9.34
CA HIS A 237 -10.88 4.54 8.29
C HIS A 237 -11.16 6.03 8.54
N ALA A 238 -12.38 6.39 8.91
CA ALA A 238 -12.76 7.76 9.25
C ALA A 238 -12.06 8.23 10.54
N TRP A 239 -12.02 7.37 11.56
CA TRP A 239 -11.39 7.69 12.85
C TRP A 239 -9.88 7.86 12.72
N LYS A 240 -9.22 7.05 11.88
CA LYS A 240 -7.79 7.18 11.56
C LYS A 240 -7.43 8.53 10.90
N LYS A 241 -8.39 9.22 10.29
CA LYS A 241 -8.18 10.56 9.71
C LYS A 241 -8.20 11.69 10.75
N THR A 242 -8.71 11.44 11.96
CA THR A 242 -8.68 12.41 13.05
C THR A 242 -7.35 12.30 13.81
N GLU A 243 -6.80 13.43 14.27
CA GLU A 243 -5.51 13.44 15.00
C GLU A 243 -5.56 12.55 16.25
N SER A 244 -6.61 12.67 17.06
CA SER A 244 -6.78 11.85 18.27
C SER A 244 -6.92 10.35 17.94
N GLY A 245 -7.72 10.01 16.92
CA GLY A 245 -7.92 8.63 16.48
C GLY A 245 -6.64 7.99 15.94
N ALA A 246 -5.90 8.72 15.10
CA ALA A 246 -4.61 8.27 14.57
C ALA A 246 -3.59 8.01 15.69
N HIS A 247 -3.56 8.88 16.72
CA HIS A 247 -2.63 8.72 17.84
C HIS A 247 -3.00 7.53 18.75
N ILE A 248 -4.30 7.36 19.08
CA ILE A 248 -4.77 6.21 19.88
C ILE A 248 -4.51 4.90 19.16
N LEU A 249 -4.85 4.83 17.86
CA LEU A 249 -4.63 3.65 17.05
C LEU A 249 -3.12 3.37 16.89
N GLY A 250 -2.31 4.41 16.71
CA GLY A 250 -0.86 4.31 16.66
C GLY A 250 -0.28 3.72 17.94
N LYS A 251 -0.70 4.19 19.11
CA LYS A 251 -0.31 3.63 20.43
C LYS A 251 -0.75 2.18 20.59
N PHE A 252 -1.96 1.85 20.15
CA PHE A 252 -2.47 0.48 20.24
C PHE A 252 -1.62 -0.48 19.37
N ILE A 253 -1.34 -0.11 18.13
CA ILE A 253 -0.49 -0.90 17.20
C ILE A 253 0.89 -1.16 17.82
N LEU A 254 1.51 -0.16 18.44
CA LEU A 254 2.83 -0.31 19.07
C LEU A 254 2.83 -1.23 20.30
N LYS A 255 1.68 -1.45 20.93
CA LYS A 255 1.52 -2.35 22.09
C LYS A 255 1.21 -3.80 21.71
N VAL A 256 0.78 -4.05 20.47
CA VAL A 256 0.44 -5.41 20.01
C VAL A 256 1.74 -6.24 19.90
N PRO A 257 1.82 -7.41 20.55
CA PRO A 257 3.00 -8.28 20.42
C PRO A 257 3.24 -8.65 18.96
N LEU A 258 4.49 -8.77 18.56
CA LEU A 258 4.97 -9.00 17.19
C LEU A 258 4.78 -7.81 16.23
N VAL A 259 3.59 -7.18 16.20
CA VAL A 259 3.28 -6.05 15.29
C VAL A 259 3.95 -4.76 15.77
N GLY A 260 3.95 -4.50 17.08
CA GLY A 260 4.56 -3.31 17.68
C GLY A 260 6.06 -3.22 17.39
N PRO A 261 6.85 -4.24 17.76
CA PRO A 261 8.28 -4.28 17.44
C PRO A 261 8.56 -4.16 15.94
N LEU A 262 7.80 -4.85 15.09
CA LEU A 262 7.94 -4.75 13.64
C LEU A 262 7.67 -3.31 13.15
N SER A 263 6.64 -2.66 13.68
CA SER A 263 6.31 -1.26 13.32
C SER A 263 7.42 -0.28 13.69
N ILE A 264 8.03 -0.45 14.88
CA ILE A 264 9.16 0.39 15.34
C ILE A 264 10.40 0.13 14.49
N LYS A 265 10.76 -1.14 14.23
CA LYS A 265 11.89 -1.50 13.38
C LYS A 265 11.74 -0.93 11.96
N THR A 266 10.54 -1.07 11.38
CA THR A 266 10.22 -0.51 10.05
C THR A 266 10.32 1.01 10.04
N ALA A 267 9.83 1.69 11.08
CA ALA A 267 9.95 3.14 11.19
C ALA A 267 11.41 3.58 11.34
N SER A 268 12.21 2.86 12.14
CA SER A 268 13.64 3.12 12.33
C SER A 268 14.44 2.93 11.05
N SER A 269 14.24 1.80 10.33
CA SER A 269 14.86 1.54 9.03
C SER A 269 14.52 2.65 8.02
N ARG A 270 13.22 2.97 7.87
CA ARG A 270 12.76 4.00 6.93
C ARG A 270 13.31 5.38 7.27
N MET A 271 13.28 5.77 8.55
CA MET A 271 13.82 7.05 9.02
C MET A 271 15.30 7.16 8.70
N THR A 272 16.11 6.21 9.17
CA THR A 272 17.57 6.28 9.04
C THR A 272 18.01 6.18 7.59
N ARG A 273 17.37 5.31 6.80
CA ARG A 273 17.63 5.18 5.35
C ARG A 273 17.33 6.46 4.60
N THR A 274 16.16 7.05 4.85
CA THR A 274 15.76 8.27 4.15
C THR A 274 16.62 9.46 4.57
N LEU A 275 16.94 9.59 5.86
CA LEU A 275 17.86 10.63 6.35
C LEU A 275 19.26 10.48 5.73
N SER A 276 19.85 9.27 5.74
CA SER A 276 21.14 9.00 5.10
C SER A 276 21.13 9.41 3.63
N THR A 277 20.07 9.01 2.89
CA THR A 277 19.91 9.30 1.46
C THR A 277 19.81 10.80 1.19
N LEU A 278 18.99 11.54 1.97
CA LEU A 278 18.81 12.99 1.81
C LEU A 278 20.07 13.77 2.19
N MET A 279 20.69 13.46 3.34
CA MET A 279 21.90 14.14 3.79
C MET A 279 23.07 13.89 2.84
N GLY A 280 23.23 12.64 2.37
CA GLY A 280 24.25 12.32 1.38
C GLY A 280 24.05 12.99 0.02
N SER A 281 22.86 13.54 -0.24
CA SER A 281 22.56 14.37 -1.41
C SER A 281 22.66 15.87 -1.13
N GLY A 282 23.09 16.26 0.08
CA GLY A 282 23.30 17.64 0.46
C GLY A 282 22.07 18.37 1.01
N VAL A 283 20.99 17.64 1.28
CA VAL A 283 19.80 18.22 1.95
C VAL A 283 20.13 18.46 3.42
N GLN A 284 19.77 19.65 3.93
CA GLN A 284 20.02 20.00 5.34
C GLN A 284 19.20 19.10 6.28
N LEU A 285 19.77 18.81 7.47
CA LEU A 285 19.18 17.89 8.44
C LEU A 285 17.71 18.25 8.81
N VAL A 286 17.42 19.53 9.03
CA VAL A 286 16.08 19.98 9.44
C VAL A 286 15.05 19.72 8.32
N ASP A 287 15.42 20.04 7.08
CA ASP A 287 14.56 19.80 5.91
C ASP A 287 14.36 18.30 5.68
N ALA A 288 15.44 17.52 5.81
CA ALA A 288 15.39 16.07 5.71
C ALA A 288 14.48 15.44 6.77
N LEU A 289 14.55 15.92 8.03
CA LEU A 289 13.65 15.48 9.11
C LEU A 289 12.18 15.81 8.81
N GLY A 290 11.90 16.99 8.26
CA GLY A 290 10.56 17.36 7.82
C GLY A 290 9.98 16.37 6.80
N LEU A 291 10.76 16.05 5.77
CA LEU A 291 10.36 15.08 4.74
C LEU A 291 10.14 13.67 5.31
N VAL A 292 11.06 13.21 6.15
CA VAL A 292 10.95 11.90 6.82
C VAL A 292 9.73 11.82 7.71
N THR A 293 9.43 12.89 8.45
CA THR A 293 8.24 12.98 9.32
C THR A 293 6.95 12.75 8.53
N GLU A 294 6.83 13.36 7.34
CA GLU A 294 5.64 13.17 6.49
C GLU A 294 5.51 11.74 5.93
N MET A 295 6.61 11.02 5.80
CA MET A 295 6.62 9.63 5.33
C MET A 295 6.23 8.60 6.40
N MET A 296 6.18 8.98 7.68
CA MET A 296 5.85 8.07 8.77
C MET A 296 4.37 7.70 8.79
N GLY A 297 4.10 6.40 8.81
CA GLY A 297 2.73 5.87 8.82
C GLY A 297 2.07 5.83 10.19
N ASN A 298 2.85 5.77 11.27
CA ASN A 298 2.34 5.73 12.64
C ASN A 298 2.34 7.14 13.25
N ALA A 299 1.19 7.58 13.75
CA ALA A 299 1.03 8.94 14.28
C ALA A 299 1.91 9.23 15.51
N VAL A 300 2.24 8.21 16.33
CA VAL A 300 3.12 8.38 17.49
C VAL A 300 4.56 8.62 17.02
N VAL A 301 5.03 7.85 16.05
CA VAL A 301 6.35 8.02 15.43
C VAL A 301 6.44 9.37 14.73
N LYS A 302 5.39 9.74 13.97
CA LYS A 302 5.30 11.03 13.28
C LYS A 302 5.39 12.20 14.26
N GLN A 303 4.69 12.11 15.41
CA GLN A 303 4.75 13.15 16.43
C GLN A 303 6.14 13.24 17.07
N ALA A 304 6.75 12.10 17.42
CA ALA A 304 8.10 12.08 17.97
C ALA A 304 9.14 12.72 17.04
N LEU A 305 9.04 12.48 15.73
CA LEU A 305 9.92 13.11 14.75
C LEU A 305 9.63 14.59 14.56
N LYS A 306 8.36 15.00 14.63
CA LYS A 306 7.97 16.41 14.55
C LYS A 306 8.57 17.19 15.74
N ASP A 307 8.42 16.67 16.95
CA ASP A 307 8.98 17.27 18.16
C ASP A 307 10.51 17.35 18.06
N ALA A 308 11.14 16.27 17.60
CA ALA A 308 12.59 16.23 17.35
C ALA A 308 13.02 17.29 16.31
N THR A 309 12.27 17.47 15.23
CA THR A 309 12.55 18.50 14.21
C THR A 309 12.51 19.90 14.79
N GLU A 310 11.55 20.19 15.66
CA GLU A 310 11.45 21.49 16.35
C GLU A 310 12.65 21.73 17.28
N GLU A 311 13.10 20.72 18.01
CA GLU A 311 14.26 20.82 18.90
C GLU A 311 15.56 21.00 18.11
N VAL A 312 15.75 20.22 17.05
CA VAL A 312 16.93 20.35 16.17
C VAL A 312 16.99 21.74 15.50
N SER A 313 15.84 22.30 15.12
CA SER A 313 15.79 23.69 14.59
C SER A 313 16.26 24.75 15.58
N ARG A 314 16.22 24.45 16.88
CA ARG A 314 16.74 25.29 17.98
C ARG A 314 18.20 24.99 18.31
N GLY A 315 18.86 24.09 17.57
CA GLY A 315 20.26 23.72 17.74
C GLY A 315 20.51 22.59 18.74
N ILE A 316 19.47 21.86 19.16
CA ILE A 316 19.63 20.67 20.02
C ILE A 316 20.06 19.49 19.13
N PRO A 317 21.08 18.70 19.52
CA PRO A 317 21.46 17.50 18.77
C PRO A 317 20.30 16.52 18.62
N LEU A 318 20.14 15.89 17.44
CA LEU A 318 19.02 15.01 17.09
C LEU A 318 18.93 13.77 17.98
N SER A 319 20.10 13.24 18.41
CA SER A 319 20.19 12.08 19.31
C SER A 319 19.35 12.25 20.58
N LYS A 320 19.35 13.46 21.17
CA LYS A 320 18.68 13.75 22.42
C LYS A 320 17.15 13.67 22.34
N PRO A 321 16.45 14.42 21.47
CA PRO A 321 14.98 14.34 21.36
C PRO A 321 14.50 12.95 20.90
N LEU A 322 15.29 12.22 20.11
CA LEU A 322 14.95 10.84 19.76
C LEU A 322 15.02 9.91 20.97
N ALA A 323 16.04 10.03 21.83
CA ALA A 323 16.12 9.28 23.07
C ALA A 323 14.99 9.62 24.04
N ASP A 324 14.69 10.90 24.22
CA ASP A 324 13.65 11.40 25.13
C ASP A 324 12.23 10.98 24.67
N SER A 325 12.01 10.78 23.38
CA SER A 325 10.74 10.29 22.83
C SER A 325 10.34 8.90 23.31
N GLY A 326 11.31 8.05 23.68
CA GLY A 326 11.10 6.65 24.06
C GLY A 326 10.49 5.76 22.98
N VAL A 327 10.40 6.25 21.74
CA VAL A 327 9.81 5.52 20.59
C VAL A 327 10.86 4.72 19.85
N PHE A 328 12.04 5.28 19.69
CA PHE A 328 13.12 4.68 18.91
C PHE A 328 14.03 3.78 19.76
N PRO A 329 14.52 2.67 19.21
CA PRO A 329 15.47 1.79 19.91
C PRO A 329 16.80 2.51 20.22
N PRO A 330 17.50 2.10 21.31
CA PRO A 330 18.75 2.73 21.74
C PRO A 330 19.83 2.84 20.65
N MET A 331 19.97 1.82 19.82
CA MET A 331 20.95 1.82 18.73
C MET A 331 20.75 3.00 17.77
N VAL A 332 19.49 3.43 17.53
CA VAL A 332 19.21 4.55 16.61
C VAL A 332 19.82 5.84 17.12
N TYR A 333 19.47 6.25 18.34
CA TYR A 333 19.94 7.53 18.86
C TYR A 333 21.40 7.53 19.27
N HIS A 334 21.99 6.40 19.72
CA HIS A 334 23.42 6.32 19.99
C HIS A 334 24.28 6.41 18.72
N MET A 335 23.85 5.78 17.62
CA MET A 335 24.59 5.90 16.37
C MET A 335 24.47 7.30 15.76
N ILE A 336 23.33 7.95 15.94
CA ILE A 336 23.15 9.35 15.57
C ILE A 336 24.06 10.25 16.40
N GLU A 337 24.16 10.03 17.73
CA GLU A 337 25.06 10.75 18.63
C GLU A 337 26.52 10.65 18.15
N ILE A 338 26.98 9.44 17.86
CA ILE A 338 28.31 9.23 17.29
C ILE A 338 28.50 9.98 15.97
N GLY A 339 27.47 9.95 15.10
CA GLY A 339 27.47 10.66 13.83
C GLY A 339 27.53 12.18 13.99
N GLU A 340 26.85 12.74 15.00
CA GLU A 340 26.87 14.16 15.35
C GLU A 340 28.26 14.58 15.88
N GLU A 341 28.83 13.79 16.78
CA GLU A 341 30.14 14.08 17.36
C GLU A 341 31.29 13.95 16.36
N THR A 342 31.22 12.98 15.45
CA THR A 342 32.28 12.71 14.45
C THR A 342 32.10 13.48 13.14
N GLY A 343 30.93 14.12 12.94
CA GLY A 343 30.58 14.76 11.67
C GLY A 343 30.27 13.77 10.53
N ASN A 344 30.14 12.48 10.81
CA ASN A 344 29.89 11.43 9.83
C ASN A 344 28.49 10.82 9.98
N MET A 345 27.47 11.68 9.95
CA MET A 345 26.08 11.29 10.15
C MET A 345 25.58 10.34 9.05
N GLU A 346 25.96 10.59 7.78
CA GLU A 346 25.52 9.78 6.64
C GLU A 346 25.90 8.31 6.80
N ASP A 347 27.16 8.01 7.12
CA ASP A 347 27.67 6.64 7.28
C ASP A 347 27.03 5.93 8.49
N MET A 348 26.86 6.67 9.60
CA MET A 348 26.22 6.10 10.79
C MET A 348 24.75 5.76 10.53
N LEU A 349 24.01 6.65 9.87
CA LEU A 349 22.62 6.41 9.49
C LEU A 349 22.47 5.25 8.49
N ASP A 350 23.40 5.11 7.54
CA ASP A 350 23.37 4.01 6.56
C ASP A 350 23.62 2.65 7.24
N LYS A 351 24.56 2.57 8.19
CA LYS A 351 24.80 1.36 8.99
C LYS A 351 23.58 0.97 9.83
N VAL A 352 22.95 1.95 10.48
CA VAL A 352 21.73 1.71 11.26
C VAL A 352 20.60 1.25 10.34
N ALA A 353 20.45 1.88 9.19
CA ALA A 353 19.44 1.50 8.21
C ALA A 353 19.63 0.05 7.72
N ALA A 354 20.88 -0.34 7.38
CA ALA A 354 21.17 -1.70 6.95
C ALA A 354 20.82 -2.72 8.05
N TYR A 355 21.19 -2.45 9.30
CA TYR A 355 20.85 -3.30 10.44
C TYR A 355 19.32 -3.44 10.61
N TYR A 356 18.57 -2.33 10.55
CA TYR A 356 17.11 -2.40 10.71
C TYR A 356 16.39 -2.97 9.49
N ASP A 357 16.96 -2.93 8.30
CA ASP A 357 16.44 -3.65 7.13
C ASP A 357 16.44 -5.16 7.40
N GLU A 358 17.54 -5.74 7.90
CA GLU A 358 17.64 -7.15 8.29
C GLU A 358 16.71 -7.49 9.47
N GLU A 359 16.60 -6.61 10.45
CA GLU A 359 15.71 -6.77 11.59
C GLU A 359 14.23 -6.75 11.21
N VAL A 360 13.84 -5.95 10.21
CA VAL A 360 12.49 -5.93 9.64
C VAL A 360 12.18 -7.22 8.89
N GLU A 361 13.14 -7.73 8.11
CA GLU A 361 13.01 -9.01 7.41
C GLU A 361 12.80 -10.15 8.41
N SER A 362 13.68 -10.29 9.40
CA SER A 362 13.59 -11.30 10.46
C SER A 362 12.31 -11.20 11.28
N ALA A 363 11.88 -9.98 11.65
CA ALA A 363 10.64 -9.76 12.39
C ALA A 363 9.41 -10.09 11.56
N THR A 364 9.45 -9.84 10.24
CA THR A 364 8.38 -10.21 9.31
C THR A 364 8.25 -11.72 9.19
N GLU A 365 9.36 -12.43 9.04
CA GLU A 365 9.38 -13.90 9.01
C GLU A 365 8.85 -14.50 10.33
N SER A 366 9.27 -13.95 11.47
CA SER A 366 8.79 -14.39 12.79
C SER A 366 7.29 -14.18 12.95
N LEU A 367 6.74 -13.05 12.48
CA LEU A 367 5.31 -12.77 12.51
C LEU A 367 4.54 -13.78 11.65
N LEU A 368 5.05 -14.10 10.48
CA LEU A 368 4.41 -15.05 9.55
C LEU A 368 4.47 -16.48 10.10
N ALA A 369 5.60 -16.89 10.69
CA ALA A 369 5.73 -18.17 11.35
C ALA A 369 4.75 -18.32 12.53
N ALA A 370 4.49 -17.24 13.28
CA ALA A 370 3.52 -17.24 14.37
C ALA A 370 2.05 -17.31 13.88
N MET A 371 1.78 -16.96 12.63
CA MET A 371 0.42 -17.06 12.07
C MET A 371 -0.05 -18.50 11.88
N GLU A 372 0.85 -19.45 11.58
CA GLU A 372 0.49 -20.85 11.35
C GLU A 372 -0.14 -21.50 12.57
N PRO A 373 0.47 -21.50 13.78
CA PRO A 373 -0.16 -22.00 14.99
C PRO A 373 -1.48 -21.29 15.32
N LEU A 374 -1.55 -19.98 15.10
CA LEU A 374 -2.76 -19.20 15.34
C LEU A 374 -3.93 -19.68 14.46
N ILE A 375 -3.67 -19.89 13.16
CA ILE A 375 -4.67 -20.39 12.21
C ILE A 375 -5.13 -21.80 12.60
N ILE A 376 -4.23 -22.68 13.04
CA ILE A 376 -4.58 -24.03 13.52
C ILE A 376 -5.49 -23.95 14.74
N ILE A 377 -5.19 -23.08 15.70
CA ILE A 377 -6.03 -22.88 16.89
C ILE A 377 -7.42 -22.36 16.48
N VAL A 378 -7.49 -21.36 15.61
CA VAL A 378 -8.76 -20.81 15.10
C VAL A 378 -9.57 -21.91 14.39
N MET A 379 -8.92 -22.70 13.55
CA MET A 379 -9.55 -23.86 12.90
C MET A 379 -10.12 -24.84 13.92
N ALA A 380 -9.33 -25.22 14.92
CA ALA A 380 -9.79 -26.15 15.95
C ALA A 380 -11.01 -25.62 16.71
N VAL A 381 -10.99 -24.33 17.08
CA VAL A 381 -12.13 -23.67 17.78
C VAL A 381 -13.41 -23.66 16.93
N ILE A 382 -13.29 -23.60 15.61
CA ILE A 382 -14.43 -23.60 14.70
C ILE A 382 -14.89 -25.03 14.37
N VAL A 383 -13.96 -25.91 14.01
CA VAL A 383 -14.30 -27.25 13.48
C VAL A 383 -14.73 -28.19 14.58
N VAL A 384 -14.10 -28.18 15.77
CA VAL A 384 -14.42 -29.09 16.86
C VAL A 384 -15.88 -28.98 17.33
N PRO A 385 -16.46 -27.78 17.57
CA PRO A 385 -17.88 -27.66 17.91
C PRO A 385 -18.81 -28.18 16.81
N ILE A 386 -18.47 -27.96 15.52
CA ILE A 386 -19.28 -28.45 14.40
C ILE A 386 -19.29 -29.99 14.37
N VAL A 387 -18.12 -30.63 14.53
CA VAL A 387 -18.02 -32.08 14.56
C VAL A 387 -18.79 -32.64 15.75
N LEU A 388 -18.64 -32.06 16.93
CA LEU A 388 -19.41 -32.47 18.11
C LEU A 388 -20.93 -32.30 17.93
N ALA A 389 -21.35 -31.20 17.29
CA ALA A 389 -22.76 -30.94 17.00
C ALA A 389 -23.38 -31.97 16.07
N ILE A 390 -22.59 -32.63 15.21
CA ILE A 390 -23.03 -33.69 14.32
C ILE A 390 -22.97 -35.06 15.01
N MET A 391 -21.90 -35.33 15.78
CA MET A 391 -21.68 -36.65 16.37
C MET A 391 -22.53 -36.89 17.62
N MET A 392 -22.73 -35.91 18.50
CA MET A 392 -23.49 -36.07 19.73
C MET A 392 -24.93 -36.59 19.51
N PRO A 393 -25.69 -36.04 18.58
CA PRO A 393 -27.00 -36.58 18.23
C PRO A 393 -26.95 -38.02 17.76
N MET A 394 -25.96 -38.42 16.97
CA MET A 394 -25.84 -39.81 16.51
C MET A 394 -25.64 -40.77 17.68
N TYR A 395 -24.86 -40.42 18.70
CA TYR A 395 -24.68 -41.23 19.90
C TYR A 395 -25.99 -41.34 20.69
N SER A 396 -26.77 -40.27 20.83
CA SER A 396 -28.05 -40.31 21.55
C SER A 396 -29.11 -41.16 20.85
N LEU A 397 -29.05 -41.28 19.51
CA LEU A 397 -29.90 -42.24 18.77
C LEU A 397 -29.50 -43.70 19.02
N TYR A 398 -28.21 -44.02 19.04
CA TYR A 398 -27.74 -45.38 19.34
C TYR A 398 -28.18 -45.82 20.72
N ASP A 399 -28.11 -44.96 21.73
CA ASP A 399 -28.59 -45.25 23.09
C ASP A 399 -30.11 -45.46 23.16
N SER A 400 -30.88 -44.76 22.32
CA SER A 400 -32.35 -44.86 22.27
C SER A 400 -32.87 -46.09 21.49
N ILE A 401 -32.09 -46.65 20.56
CA ILE A 401 -32.42 -47.84 19.77
C ILE A 401 -31.92 -49.13 20.45
N GLY A 402 -30.91 -49.02 21.32
CA GLY A 402 -30.30 -50.12 22.04
C GLY A 402 -30.91 -50.41 23.42
N ALA A 403 -31.87 -49.61 23.87
CA ALA A 403 -32.67 -49.78 25.07
C ALA A 403 -34.10 -50.24 24.71
#